data_07c50f2655e567bf2ed17e710e9e089f
#
_entry.id   07c50f2655e567bf2ed17e710e9e089f
#
_cell.length_a   1.000
_cell.length_b   1.000
_cell.length_c   1.000
_cell.angle_alpha   90.00
_cell.angle_beta   90.00
_cell.angle_gamma   90.00
#
_symmetry.space_group_name_H-M   'P 1'
#
loop_
_entity.id
_entity.type
_entity.pdbx_description
1 polymer ?
#
loop_
_entity_poly.entity_id
_entity_poly.type
_entity_poly.pdbx_seq_one_letter_code
_entity_poly.pdbx_strand_id
1 'polypeptide(L)'
;MVVSEAKTRVWEEFSEAMEKDYRTALGKFWQTVRHLRRGKQLSANTVYGGGGELLVSTGDIVGRWKEYFEDLLNLTDTPSIEEPEAEDSEVDSFITQAEVTEVVQQLLGGKAPGVDEICPEYLKSLDVVGLSWLTRLCNIVWRSGTVPLDWATGVVVLLFKKGDRRVCSNYRGITLLSLPGKVYSRVLERRVRPVLEGSWEFAQPVHMCFVDLEKAFNRVSHGILWEVLWEYGVRGPLLRAVRSLYNRSRSLVRIASCKSDLFPVHVGLRQGCPLSPVLFVVFMDRISRRSQGLEGVRFGDHRISSMIFADDVVLLASSSLDLQHALGRFAAERKVAGMRVSTSKSEAMVLDRKKVACTLQVGGEVLPQVEEFKYLGVLFMSDGRMDREIDRRFGAAAAVMRSMYRSVVVKKELSRKAKLSIYQSIYVPTLTYGHELWVMNERVRSWIQAAEMSFLRRVAGRSLRDRVRSSATQKELGVEPLLLHIERGQLRWLGHLFRMPPGRLPGEVFQACPTGKRPRGRPRTRWRDYISRLAWEHLGVPPEELEEVSVEREVWASLLRLLPPRPGSR
;
A
#
# COMPACT_ATOMS: atom_id res chain seq x y z
N MET A 1 43.70 32.07 9.11
CA MET A 1 42.52 32.81 8.62
C MET A 1 42.28 32.54 7.13
N VAL A 2 43.18 32.90 6.21
CA VAL A 2 42.98 32.78 4.74
C VAL A 2 42.54 31.39 4.25
N VAL A 3 43.08 30.28 4.79
CA VAL A 3 42.72 28.91 4.38
C VAL A 3 41.33 28.51 4.89
N SER A 4 40.89 29.04 6.05
CA SER A 4 39.55 28.80 6.59
C SER A 4 38.49 29.54 5.77
N GLU A 5 38.74 30.77 5.40
CA GLU A 5 37.84 31.59 4.57
C GLU A 5 37.71 31.04 3.14
N ALA A 6 38.82 30.59 2.55
CA ALA A 6 38.81 29.96 1.23
C ALA A 6 38.01 28.64 1.25
N LYS A 7 38.12 27.80 2.31
CA LYS A 7 37.29 26.60 2.49
C LYS A 7 35.82 26.94 2.67
N THR A 8 35.48 27.96 3.44
CA THR A 8 34.09 28.40 3.65
C THR A 8 33.47 28.85 2.33
N ARG A 9 34.20 29.66 1.54
CA ARG A 9 33.73 30.16 0.24
C ARG A 9 33.50 29.01 -0.75
N VAL A 10 34.41 28.04 -0.85
CA VAL A 10 34.24 26.85 -1.72
C VAL A 10 33.04 26.02 -1.31
N TRP A 11 32.76 25.90 -0.01
CA TRP A 11 31.57 25.17 0.48
C TRP A 11 30.26 25.96 0.25
N GLU A 12 30.30 27.26 0.32
CA GLU A 12 29.16 28.14 -0.01
C GLU A 12 28.83 28.06 -1.49
N GLU A 13 29.81 28.18 -2.39
CA GLU A 13 29.65 28.05 -3.84
C GLU A 13 29.15 26.63 -4.23
N PHE A 14 29.70 25.60 -3.60
CA PHE A 14 29.23 24.21 -3.80
C PHE A 14 27.79 24.00 -3.33
N SER A 15 27.42 24.59 -2.20
CA SER A 15 26.06 24.53 -1.66
C SER A 15 25.07 25.25 -2.54
N GLU A 16 25.42 26.43 -3.05
CA GLU A 16 24.60 27.19 -4.00
C GLU A 16 24.43 26.44 -5.34
N ALA A 17 25.49 25.83 -5.86
CA ALA A 17 25.45 25.03 -7.07
C ALA A 17 24.56 23.80 -6.88
N MET A 18 24.67 23.14 -5.73
CA MET A 18 23.84 21.98 -5.38
C MET A 18 22.35 22.32 -5.18
N GLU A 19 22.09 23.52 -4.60
CA GLU A 19 20.71 24.02 -4.46
C GLU A 19 20.11 24.41 -5.81
N LYS A 20 20.91 25.00 -6.70
CA LYS A 20 20.52 25.31 -8.07
C LYS A 20 20.20 24.05 -8.86
N ASP A 21 21.05 23.02 -8.78
CA ASP A 21 20.84 21.73 -9.43
C ASP A 21 19.62 20.98 -8.85
N TYR A 22 19.34 21.08 -7.56
CA TYR A 22 18.13 20.55 -6.94
C TYR A 22 16.86 21.17 -7.54
N ARG A 23 16.89 22.49 -7.81
CA ARG A 23 15.74 23.22 -8.36
C ARG A 23 15.56 23.03 -9.87
N THR A 24 16.65 22.90 -10.63
CA THR A 24 16.64 22.97 -12.09
C THR A 24 17.02 21.66 -12.80
N ALA A 25 17.78 20.77 -12.13
CA ALA A 25 18.37 19.57 -12.72
C ALA A 25 18.49 18.42 -11.69
N LEU A 26 17.35 17.93 -11.21
CA LEU A 26 17.27 16.88 -10.17
C LEU A 26 18.16 15.66 -10.46
N GLY A 27 18.36 15.31 -11.75
CA GLY A 27 19.24 14.24 -12.17
C GLY A 27 20.71 14.49 -11.83
N LYS A 28 21.22 15.72 -12.03
CA LYS A 28 22.59 16.13 -11.68
C LYS A 28 22.78 16.19 -10.17
N PHE A 29 21.80 16.75 -9.44
CA PHE A 29 21.79 16.75 -7.98
C PHE A 29 21.96 15.34 -7.41
N TRP A 30 21.19 14.36 -7.90
CA TRP A 30 21.29 12.99 -7.44
C TRP A 30 22.60 12.30 -7.86
N GLN A 31 23.21 12.68 -8.99
CA GLN A 31 24.56 12.23 -9.35
C GLN A 31 25.60 12.74 -8.35
N THR A 32 25.53 14.02 -7.99
CA THR A 32 26.43 14.65 -7.01
C THR A 32 26.25 14.02 -5.62
N VAL A 33 25.01 13.81 -5.18
CA VAL A 33 24.70 13.11 -3.91
C VAL A 33 25.21 11.67 -3.93
N ARG A 34 25.10 10.94 -5.05
CA ARG A 34 25.66 9.59 -5.19
C ARG A 34 27.18 9.60 -5.15
N HIS A 35 27.84 10.59 -5.73
CA HIS A 35 29.31 10.76 -5.63
C HIS A 35 29.76 11.06 -4.21
N LEU A 36 29.06 11.91 -3.49
CA LEU A 36 29.32 12.18 -2.07
C LEU A 36 29.06 10.96 -1.17
N ARG A 37 28.09 10.11 -1.54
CA ARG A 37 27.80 8.83 -0.86
C ARG A 37 28.76 7.70 -1.21
N ARG A 38 29.49 7.78 -2.34
CA ARG A 38 30.58 6.85 -2.67
C ARG A 38 31.83 7.18 -1.85
N GLY A 39 31.72 7.15 -0.52
CA GLY A 39 32.84 6.82 0.32
C GLY A 39 33.42 5.49 -0.19
N LYS A 40 34.76 5.40 -0.32
CA LYS A 40 35.48 4.20 -0.72
C LYS A 40 34.76 2.99 -0.15
N GLN A 41 34.35 2.06 -1.03
CA GLN A 41 33.96 0.72 -0.61
C GLN A 41 35.20 0.07 -0.01
N LEU A 42 35.48 0.36 1.25
CA LEU A 42 36.45 -0.38 2.04
C LEU A 42 35.79 -1.74 2.25
N SER A 43 36.34 -2.77 1.60
CA SER A 43 36.15 -4.14 2.01
C SER A 43 36.32 -4.19 3.54
N ALA A 44 35.55 -5.01 4.23
CA ALA A 44 35.67 -5.18 5.68
C ALA A 44 37.04 -5.83 5.96
N ASN A 45 38.08 -5.03 6.08
CA ASN A 45 39.45 -5.49 6.34
C ASN A 45 39.65 -5.89 7.81
N THR A 46 38.59 -5.79 8.63
CA THR A 46 38.61 -6.16 10.05
C THR A 46 37.19 -6.56 10.50
N VAL A 47 37.06 -7.58 11.33
CA VAL A 47 35.81 -8.10 11.89
C VAL A 47 36.01 -8.44 13.35
N TYR A 48 34.97 -8.30 14.17
CA TYR A 48 35.00 -8.76 15.57
C TYR A 48 34.84 -10.28 15.63
N GLY A 49 35.74 -10.95 16.33
CA GLY A 49 35.63 -12.36 16.70
C GLY A 49 34.47 -12.63 17.66
N GLY A 50 34.19 -13.89 17.95
CA GLY A 50 33.14 -14.32 18.88
C GLY A 50 33.33 -13.81 20.32
N GLY A 51 34.56 -13.56 20.74
CA GLY A 51 34.94 -12.98 22.04
C GLY A 51 35.02 -11.46 22.06
N GLY A 52 34.75 -10.78 20.94
CA GLY A 52 34.82 -9.31 20.84
C GLY A 52 36.20 -8.76 20.45
N GLU A 53 37.21 -9.61 20.23
CA GLU A 53 38.53 -9.26 19.71
C GLU A 53 38.45 -8.82 18.25
N LEU A 54 39.36 -7.92 17.85
CA LEU A 54 39.40 -7.43 16.47
C LEU A 54 40.31 -8.32 15.61
N LEU A 55 39.73 -9.05 14.67
CA LEU A 55 40.44 -9.88 13.71
C LEU A 55 40.93 -9.04 12.52
N VAL A 56 42.23 -9.18 12.18
CA VAL A 56 42.92 -8.39 11.14
C VAL A 56 43.50 -9.30 10.05
N SER A 57 43.77 -10.56 10.38
CA SER A 57 44.26 -11.53 9.41
C SER A 57 43.14 -11.96 8.46
N THR A 58 43.43 -12.03 7.17
CA THR A 58 42.45 -12.46 6.15
C THR A 58 41.92 -13.87 6.44
N GLY A 59 42.77 -14.78 6.95
CA GLY A 59 42.39 -16.14 7.32
C GLY A 59 41.36 -16.14 8.46
N ASP A 60 41.63 -15.38 9.53
CA ASP A 60 40.79 -15.31 10.70
C ASP A 60 39.46 -14.63 10.38
N ILE A 61 39.48 -13.61 9.50
CA ILE A 61 38.27 -12.91 9.02
C ILE A 61 37.38 -13.90 8.24
N VAL A 62 37.95 -14.66 7.30
CA VAL A 62 37.20 -15.67 6.53
C VAL A 62 36.68 -16.77 7.45
N GLY A 63 37.52 -17.23 8.41
CA GLY A 63 37.12 -18.20 9.44
C GLY A 63 35.90 -17.71 10.25
N ARG A 64 35.93 -16.47 10.70
CA ARG A 64 34.82 -15.86 11.45
C ARG A 64 33.53 -15.74 10.63
N TRP A 65 33.63 -15.40 9.37
CA TRP A 65 32.46 -15.36 8.47
C TRP A 65 31.90 -16.77 8.22
N LYS A 66 32.78 -17.78 8.05
CA LYS A 66 32.33 -19.17 7.95
C LYS A 66 31.56 -19.59 9.19
N GLU A 67 32.12 -19.40 10.37
CA GLU A 67 31.50 -19.70 11.66
C GLU A 67 30.10 -19.04 11.76
N TYR A 68 30.02 -17.74 11.49
CA TYR A 68 28.77 -16.99 11.57
C TYR A 68 27.69 -17.54 10.64
N PHE A 69 28.02 -17.91 9.39
CA PHE A 69 27.03 -18.46 8.48
C PHE A 69 26.77 -19.94 8.74
N GLU A 70 27.72 -20.68 9.26
CA GLU A 70 27.54 -22.07 9.66
C GLU A 70 26.55 -22.18 10.82
N ASP A 71 26.69 -21.33 11.84
CA ASP A 71 25.73 -21.24 12.95
C ASP A 71 24.34 -20.78 12.48
N LEU A 72 24.30 -19.81 11.55
CA LEU A 72 23.03 -19.27 11.03
C LEU A 72 22.26 -20.29 10.18
N LEU A 73 22.96 -21.18 9.48
CA LEU A 73 22.34 -22.13 8.53
C LEU A 73 22.13 -23.53 9.14
N ASN A 74 22.75 -23.83 10.30
CA ASN A 74 22.64 -25.10 11.01
C ASN A 74 22.03 -24.91 12.41
N LEU A 75 20.78 -24.49 12.47
CA LEU A 75 20.03 -24.37 13.71
C LEU A 75 19.78 -25.77 14.30
N THR A 76 20.22 -26.01 15.52
CA THR A 76 20.21 -27.32 16.19
C THR A 76 18.85 -27.78 16.71
N ASP A 77 17.82 -26.93 16.65
CA ASP A 77 16.49 -27.18 17.22
C ASP A 77 15.40 -27.50 16.18
N THR A 78 15.76 -28.05 15.02
CA THR A 78 14.74 -28.57 14.10
C THR A 78 14.30 -29.96 14.53
N PRO A 79 13.02 -30.20 14.87
CA PRO A 79 12.52 -31.54 15.13
C PRO A 79 12.72 -32.41 13.86
N SER A 80 13.30 -33.59 14.03
CA SER A 80 13.39 -34.58 12.96
C SER A 80 11.98 -35.06 12.62
N ILE A 81 11.47 -34.59 11.51
CA ILE A 81 10.21 -35.10 10.93
C ILE A 81 10.63 -36.35 10.15
N GLU A 82 10.01 -37.50 10.45
CA GLU A 82 10.15 -38.70 9.63
C GLU A 82 9.72 -38.37 8.20
N GLU A 83 10.59 -38.64 7.24
CA GLU A 83 10.30 -38.42 5.82
C GLU A 83 9.09 -39.30 5.44
N PRO A 84 8.01 -38.74 4.88
CA PRO A 84 6.92 -39.56 4.38
C PRO A 84 7.45 -40.45 3.25
N GLU A 85 7.14 -41.75 3.31
CA GLU A 85 7.47 -42.68 2.23
C GLU A 85 6.86 -42.16 0.93
N ALA A 86 7.70 -41.97 -0.09
CA ALA A 86 7.27 -41.52 -1.41
C ALA A 86 6.41 -42.62 -2.05
N GLU A 87 5.12 -42.40 -2.14
CA GLU A 87 4.27 -43.20 -3.02
C GLU A 87 4.65 -42.86 -4.47
N ASP A 88 5.21 -43.85 -5.19
CA ASP A 88 5.49 -43.75 -6.62
C ASP A 88 4.17 -43.53 -7.38
N SER A 89 3.85 -42.29 -7.67
CA SER A 89 2.75 -41.96 -8.58
C SER A 89 3.25 -42.06 -10.03
N GLU A 90 2.61 -42.91 -10.82
CA GLU A 90 2.94 -43.22 -12.23
C GLU A 90 2.87 -42.03 -13.23
N VAL A 91 2.79 -40.76 -12.79
CA VAL A 91 2.48 -39.61 -13.65
C VAL A 91 3.63 -38.59 -13.77
N ASP A 92 4.85 -38.93 -13.39
CA ASP A 92 5.96 -38.00 -13.52
C ASP A 92 6.60 -38.03 -14.93
N SER A 93 6.04 -37.22 -15.83
CA SER A 93 6.59 -37.03 -17.17
C SER A 93 7.99 -36.41 -17.14
N PHE A 94 8.87 -36.86 -18.07
CA PHE A 94 10.20 -36.30 -18.24
C PHE A 94 10.18 -34.79 -18.48
N ILE A 95 11.27 -34.13 -18.06
CA ILE A 95 11.49 -32.72 -18.37
C ILE A 95 11.70 -32.58 -19.88
N THR A 96 10.89 -31.73 -20.50
CA THR A 96 10.93 -31.50 -21.95
C THR A 96 11.95 -30.43 -22.31
N GLN A 97 12.48 -30.49 -23.53
CA GLN A 97 13.40 -29.48 -24.03
C GLN A 97 12.73 -28.09 -24.11
N ALA A 98 11.42 -28.04 -24.36
CA ALA A 98 10.67 -26.80 -24.39
C ALA A 98 10.66 -26.08 -23.03
N GLU A 99 10.48 -26.81 -21.92
CA GLU A 99 10.54 -26.27 -20.56
C GLU A 99 11.91 -25.67 -20.25
N VAL A 100 12.98 -26.39 -20.60
CA VAL A 100 14.37 -25.93 -20.38
C VAL A 100 14.67 -24.70 -21.24
N THR A 101 14.31 -24.73 -22.51
CA THR A 101 14.53 -23.62 -23.46
C THR A 101 13.85 -22.36 -22.98
N GLU A 102 12.60 -22.44 -22.58
CA GLU A 102 11.85 -21.27 -22.07
C GLU A 102 12.50 -20.68 -20.81
N VAL A 103 12.98 -21.52 -19.90
CA VAL A 103 13.69 -21.05 -18.70
C VAL A 103 15.01 -20.38 -19.06
N VAL A 104 15.79 -20.96 -19.97
CA VAL A 104 17.07 -20.39 -20.42
C VAL A 104 16.88 -19.03 -21.08
N GLN A 105 15.86 -18.87 -21.92
CA GLN A 105 15.54 -17.59 -22.56
C GLN A 105 15.17 -16.50 -21.55
N GLN A 106 14.55 -16.86 -20.41
CA GLN A 106 14.17 -15.93 -19.34
C GLN A 106 15.31 -15.57 -18.37
N LEU A 107 16.50 -16.16 -18.49
CA LEU A 107 17.65 -15.78 -17.67
C LEU A 107 18.01 -14.31 -17.93
N LEU A 108 18.30 -13.57 -16.87
CA LEU A 108 18.79 -12.20 -16.99
C LEU A 108 20.30 -12.20 -17.16
N GLY A 109 20.82 -11.53 -18.19
CA GLY A 109 22.25 -11.33 -18.40
C GLY A 109 22.91 -10.49 -17.30
N GLY A 110 24.26 -10.53 -17.24
CA GLY A 110 25.05 -9.76 -16.29
C GLY A 110 24.91 -10.20 -14.83
N LYS A 111 24.46 -11.43 -14.56
CA LYS A 111 24.38 -12.00 -13.21
C LYS A 111 25.65 -12.80 -12.90
N ALA A 112 26.12 -12.67 -11.65
CA ALA A 112 27.29 -13.42 -11.18
C ALA A 112 27.04 -14.94 -11.20
N PRO A 113 28.01 -15.74 -11.64
CA PRO A 113 27.93 -17.20 -11.65
C PRO A 113 28.02 -17.78 -10.23
N GLY A 114 27.76 -19.09 -10.13
CA GLY A 114 28.03 -19.89 -8.94
C GLY A 114 29.47 -20.40 -8.88
N VAL A 115 29.69 -21.53 -8.17
CA VAL A 115 30.99 -22.19 -8.02
C VAL A 115 31.52 -22.75 -9.35
N ASP A 116 30.63 -23.07 -10.27
CA ASP A 116 30.90 -23.60 -11.62
C ASP A 116 31.34 -22.53 -12.64
N GLU A 117 31.38 -21.26 -12.24
CA GLU A 117 31.72 -20.10 -13.08
C GLU A 117 30.92 -19.95 -14.38
N ILE A 118 29.81 -20.68 -14.55
CA ILE A 118 28.94 -20.61 -15.72
C ILE A 118 28.11 -19.36 -15.67
N CYS A 119 28.26 -18.46 -16.66
CA CYS A 119 27.49 -17.22 -16.80
C CYS A 119 26.18 -17.43 -17.58
N PRO A 120 25.15 -16.58 -17.38
CA PRO A 120 23.89 -16.68 -18.12
C PRO A 120 24.06 -16.61 -19.63
N GLU A 121 25.04 -15.86 -20.08
CA GLU A 121 25.37 -15.64 -21.49
C GLU A 121 25.78 -16.96 -22.17
N TYR A 122 26.50 -17.84 -21.47
CA TYR A 122 26.88 -19.16 -21.99
C TYR A 122 25.64 -20.04 -22.23
N LEU A 123 24.73 -20.10 -21.27
CA LEU A 123 23.50 -20.89 -21.42
C LEU A 123 22.57 -20.31 -22.51
N LYS A 124 22.53 -19.00 -22.67
CA LYS A 124 21.76 -18.35 -23.72
C LYS A 124 22.33 -18.55 -25.13
N SER A 125 23.63 -18.77 -25.23
CA SER A 125 24.30 -19.02 -26.52
C SER A 125 24.22 -20.48 -26.97
N LEU A 126 23.66 -21.39 -26.16
CA LEU A 126 23.45 -22.78 -26.52
C LEU A 126 22.50 -22.90 -27.71
N ASP A 127 22.91 -23.66 -28.68
CA ASP A 127 22.07 -24.08 -29.82
C ASP A 127 21.10 -25.22 -29.41
N VAL A 128 20.35 -25.73 -30.37
CA VAL A 128 19.38 -26.81 -30.15
C VAL A 128 20.05 -28.07 -29.57
N VAL A 129 21.29 -28.37 -29.97
CA VAL A 129 22.06 -29.53 -29.48
C VAL A 129 22.48 -29.30 -28.04
N GLY A 130 23.03 -28.12 -27.72
CA GLY A 130 23.41 -27.73 -26.37
C GLY A 130 22.25 -27.75 -25.39
N LEU A 131 21.07 -27.24 -25.81
CA LEU A 131 19.84 -27.29 -25.02
C LEU A 131 19.34 -28.73 -24.82
N SER A 132 19.49 -29.60 -25.80
CA SER A 132 19.19 -31.04 -25.67
C SER A 132 20.08 -31.71 -24.62
N TRP A 133 21.39 -31.42 -24.61
CA TRP A 133 22.31 -31.91 -23.59
C TRP A 133 21.94 -31.41 -22.18
N LEU A 134 21.61 -30.12 -22.02
CA LEU A 134 21.17 -29.57 -20.75
C LEU A 134 19.86 -30.22 -20.27
N THR A 135 18.94 -30.48 -21.17
CA THR A 135 17.68 -31.20 -20.89
C THR A 135 17.95 -32.63 -20.43
N ARG A 136 18.85 -33.31 -21.11
CA ARG A 136 19.27 -34.68 -20.73
C ARG A 136 19.91 -34.71 -19.35
N LEU A 137 20.74 -33.74 -19.03
CA LEU A 137 21.35 -33.60 -17.69
C LEU A 137 20.26 -33.38 -16.63
N CYS A 138 19.30 -32.50 -16.87
CA CYS A 138 18.14 -32.28 -15.97
C CYS A 138 17.35 -33.59 -15.76
N ASN A 139 17.16 -34.40 -16.81
CA ASN A 139 16.45 -35.67 -16.70
C ASN A 139 17.25 -36.76 -15.96
N ILE A 140 18.58 -36.74 -16.05
CA ILE A 140 19.42 -37.62 -15.23
C ILE A 140 19.25 -37.31 -13.76
N VAL A 141 19.30 -36.02 -13.41
CA VAL A 141 19.08 -35.53 -12.02
C VAL A 141 17.66 -35.87 -11.55
N TRP A 142 16.66 -35.69 -12.42
CA TRP A 142 15.25 -36.00 -12.14
C TRP A 142 15.05 -37.49 -11.76
N ARG A 143 15.72 -38.40 -12.50
CA ARG A 143 15.60 -39.83 -12.25
C ARG A 143 16.44 -40.31 -11.07
N SER A 144 17.63 -39.77 -10.91
CA SER A 144 18.54 -40.22 -9.84
C SER A 144 18.22 -39.66 -8.48
N GLY A 145 17.39 -38.61 -8.42
CA GLY A 145 17.14 -37.84 -7.19
C GLY A 145 18.40 -37.15 -6.63
N THR A 146 19.53 -37.21 -7.35
CA THR A 146 20.82 -36.70 -6.87
C THR A 146 21.30 -35.57 -7.77
N VAL A 147 21.51 -34.39 -7.20
CA VAL A 147 22.03 -33.22 -7.91
C VAL A 147 23.57 -33.22 -7.90
N PRO A 148 24.23 -32.72 -8.96
CA PRO A 148 25.68 -32.51 -8.97
C PRO A 148 26.13 -31.63 -7.79
N LEU A 149 27.31 -31.89 -7.26
CA LEU A 149 27.86 -31.17 -6.10
C LEU A 149 27.92 -29.66 -6.34
N ASP A 150 28.26 -29.21 -7.54
CA ASP A 150 28.30 -27.78 -7.91
C ASP A 150 26.92 -27.13 -7.86
N TRP A 151 25.86 -27.89 -8.13
CA TRP A 151 24.47 -27.36 -8.00
C TRP A 151 24.02 -27.27 -6.55
N ALA A 152 24.55 -28.13 -5.69
CA ALA A 152 24.27 -28.11 -4.24
C ALA A 152 25.15 -27.09 -3.50
N THR A 153 26.24 -26.61 -4.12
CA THR A 153 27.20 -25.69 -3.50
C THR A 153 26.82 -24.25 -3.81
N GLY A 154 26.73 -23.43 -2.76
CA GLY A 154 26.46 -22.01 -2.87
C GLY A 154 27.62 -21.14 -2.40
N VAL A 155 27.96 -20.09 -3.15
CA VAL A 155 28.94 -19.07 -2.75
C VAL A 155 28.24 -17.91 -2.05
N VAL A 156 28.50 -17.73 -0.76
CA VAL A 156 27.88 -16.64 0.02
C VAL A 156 28.65 -15.34 -0.17
N VAL A 157 28.03 -14.33 -0.71
CA VAL A 157 28.56 -12.98 -0.88
C VAL A 157 27.95 -12.05 0.16
N LEU A 158 28.79 -11.23 0.79
CA LEU A 158 28.42 -10.35 1.89
C LEU A 158 27.87 -9.03 1.37
N LEU A 159 26.64 -8.68 1.76
CA LEU A 159 26.06 -7.36 1.53
C LEU A 159 25.86 -6.64 2.86
N PHE A 160 26.55 -5.51 3.02
CA PHE A 160 26.38 -4.66 4.19
C PHE A 160 24.99 -4.01 4.21
N LYS A 161 24.30 -4.09 5.35
CA LYS A 161 22.97 -3.49 5.57
C LYS A 161 23.09 -2.09 6.19
N LYS A 162 23.53 -2.03 7.46
CA LYS A 162 23.67 -0.81 8.26
C LYS A 162 24.43 -1.12 9.57
N GLY A 163 24.91 -0.12 10.26
CA GLY A 163 25.59 -0.27 11.57
C GLY A 163 27.12 -0.29 11.46
N ASP A 164 27.80 -0.94 12.40
CA ASP A 164 29.26 -1.12 12.35
C ASP A 164 29.61 -2.23 11.35
N ARG A 165 30.52 -1.93 10.42
CA ARG A 165 30.99 -2.87 9.40
C ARG A 165 31.81 -4.04 9.93
N ARG A 166 32.26 -3.97 11.17
CA ARG A 166 33.01 -5.01 11.86
C ARG A 166 32.14 -6.10 12.49
N VAL A 167 30.83 -5.90 12.52
CA VAL A 167 29.86 -6.82 13.12
C VAL A 167 29.17 -7.66 12.04
N CYS A 168 29.29 -8.98 12.09
CA CYS A 168 28.78 -9.92 11.08
C CYS A 168 27.26 -9.82 10.90
N SER A 169 26.48 -9.63 11.96
CA SER A 169 25.01 -9.52 11.92
C SER A 169 24.50 -8.28 11.12
N ASN A 170 25.37 -7.30 10.87
CA ASN A 170 25.07 -6.14 10.06
C ASN A 170 25.16 -6.39 8.54
N TYR A 171 25.43 -7.61 8.16
CA TYR A 171 25.48 -8.04 6.76
C TYR A 171 24.34 -9.01 6.42
N ARG A 172 24.09 -9.13 5.12
CA ARG A 172 23.20 -10.15 4.54
C ARG A 172 24.03 -11.01 3.59
N GLY A 173 23.97 -12.32 3.76
CA GLY A 173 24.50 -13.27 2.77
C GLY A 173 23.57 -13.32 1.55
N ILE A 174 24.13 -13.19 0.35
CA ILE A 174 23.48 -13.60 -0.89
C ILE A 174 24.22 -14.82 -1.42
N THR A 175 23.49 -15.93 -1.59
CA THR A 175 24.06 -17.15 -2.12
C THR A 175 24.01 -17.14 -3.65
N LEU A 176 25.19 -17.19 -4.26
CA LEU A 176 25.34 -17.41 -5.69
C LEU A 176 25.34 -18.92 -5.94
N LEU A 177 24.36 -19.38 -6.71
CA LEU A 177 24.18 -20.79 -7.07
C LEU A 177 24.61 -21.02 -8.51
N SER A 178 24.99 -22.27 -8.84
CA SER A 178 25.18 -22.75 -10.21
C SER A 178 24.02 -22.34 -11.12
N LEU A 179 24.31 -21.84 -12.31
CA LEU A 179 23.25 -21.43 -13.24
C LEU A 179 22.53 -22.60 -13.90
N PRO A 180 23.18 -23.69 -14.33
CA PRO A 180 22.49 -24.92 -14.70
C PRO A 180 21.58 -25.45 -13.57
N GLY A 181 22.06 -25.43 -12.31
CA GLY A 181 21.27 -25.76 -11.13
C GLY A 181 20.05 -24.84 -10.95
N LYS A 182 20.18 -23.54 -11.23
CA LYS A 182 19.05 -22.59 -11.24
C LYS A 182 18.04 -22.87 -12.34
N VAL A 183 18.50 -23.30 -13.54
CA VAL A 183 17.59 -23.71 -14.63
C VAL A 183 16.78 -24.92 -14.17
N TYR A 184 17.42 -25.94 -13.63
CA TYR A 184 16.73 -27.11 -13.08
C TYR A 184 15.75 -26.73 -11.97
N SER A 185 16.16 -25.96 -10.98
CA SER A 185 15.29 -25.49 -9.89
C SER A 185 14.10 -24.68 -10.41
N ARG A 186 14.28 -23.93 -11.51
CA ARG A 186 13.20 -23.16 -12.12
C ARG A 186 12.20 -24.05 -12.87
N VAL A 187 12.66 -25.14 -13.49
CA VAL A 187 11.78 -26.17 -14.07
C VAL A 187 10.98 -26.87 -12.97
N LEU A 188 11.64 -27.26 -11.88
CA LEU A 188 10.96 -27.84 -10.71
C LEU A 188 9.94 -26.86 -10.11
N GLU A 189 10.30 -25.59 -9.94
CA GLU A 189 9.41 -24.55 -9.44
C GLU A 189 8.13 -24.45 -10.29
N ARG A 190 8.24 -24.59 -11.60
CA ARG A 190 7.10 -24.59 -12.50
C ARG A 190 6.22 -25.82 -12.40
N ARG A 191 6.80 -26.98 -12.06
CA ARG A 191 6.06 -28.24 -11.87
C ARG A 191 5.41 -28.35 -10.50
N VAL A 192 6.12 -27.93 -9.45
CA VAL A 192 5.61 -27.91 -8.08
C VAL A 192 4.53 -26.83 -7.90
N ARG A 193 4.67 -25.70 -8.59
CA ARG A 193 3.73 -24.59 -8.48
C ARG A 193 2.26 -24.96 -8.76
N PRO A 194 1.88 -25.67 -9.84
CA PRO A 194 0.50 -26.08 -10.10
C PRO A 194 -0.04 -27.05 -9.02
N VAL A 195 0.80 -27.92 -8.48
CA VAL A 195 0.41 -28.88 -7.43
C VAL A 195 0.09 -28.16 -6.12
N LEU A 196 0.92 -27.17 -5.75
CA LEU A 196 0.71 -26.36 -4.55
C LEU A 196 -0.35 -25.27 -4.74
N GLU A 197 -0.62 -24.86 -5.98
CA GLU A 197 -1.54 -23.78 -6.34
C GLU A 197 -2.98 -24.27 -6.62
N GLY A 198 -3.27 -25.55 -6.52
CA GLY A 198 -4.60 -26.13 -6.78
C GLY A 198 -5.75 -25.61 -5.88
N SER A 199 -5.45 -24.76 -4.90
CA SER A 199 -6.43 -24.20 -3.95
C SER A 199 -6.45 -22.66 -3.91
N TRP A 200 -5.77 -21.94 -4.83
CA TRP A 200 -5.57 -20.51 -4.69
C TRP A 200 -5.93 -19.73 -5.95
N GLU A 201 -7.17 -19.27 -6.08
CA GLU A 201 -7.55 -18.31 -7.13
C GLU A 201 -7.15 -16.88 -6.74
N PHE A 202 -6.09 -16.31 -7.35
CA PHE A 202 -5.64 -14.95 -7.12
C PHE A 202 -6.05 -14.00 -8.24
N ALA A 203 -6.58 -12.85 -7.79
CA ALA A 203 -6.71 -11.61 -8.55
C ALA A 203 -7.33 -11.78 -9.94
N GLN A 204 -8.63 -12.03 -9.99
CA GLN A 204 -9.42 -11.56 -11.10
C GLN A 204 -9.33 -10.02 -11.14
N PRO A 205 -9.23 -9.40 -12.33
CA PRO A 205 -9.31 -7.95 -12.45
C PRO A 205 -10.61 -7.47 -11.83
N VAL A 206 -10.53 -6.41 -11.00
CA VAL A 206 -11.72 -5.78 -10.44
C VAL A 206 -12.09 -4.61 -11.33
N HIS A 207 -13.22 -4.73 -12.02
CA HIS A 207 -13.79 -3.69 -12.84
C HIS A 207 -14.68 -2.80 -11.97
N MET A 208 -14.45 -1.49 -12.00
CA MET A 208 -15.16 -0.51 -11.20
C MET A 208 -15.74 0.60 -12.07
N CYS A 209 -16.96 1.00 -11.78
CA CYS A 209 -17.58 2.19 -12.35
C CYS A 209 -17.95 3.16 -11.22
N PHE A 210 -17.33 4.32 -11.22
CA PHE A 210 -17.66 5.42 -10.33
C PHE A 210 -18.77 6.24 -10.97
N VAL A 211 -19.94 6.23 -10.36
CA VAL A 211 -21.13 6.88 -10.89
C VAL A 211 -21.41 8.16 -10.11
N ASP A 212 -21.33 9.31 -10.79
CA ASP A 212 -21.71 10.61 -10.24
C ASP A 212 -23.17 10.91 -10.55
N LEU A 213 -23.96 11.29 -9.54
CA LEU A 213 -25.36 11.65 -9.68
C LEU A 213 -25.53 13.17 -9.74
N GLU A 214 -26.19 13.67 -10.80
CA GLU A 214 -26.43 15.10 -10.97
C GLU A 214 -27.36 15.65 -9.88
N LYS A 215 -26.85 16.55 -9.02
CA LYS A 215 -27.65 17.25 -8.01
C LYS A 215 -28.55 16.29 -7.22
N ALA A 216 -28.00 15.16 -6.76
CA ALA A 216 -28.73 14.03 -6.21
C ALA A 216 -29.79 14.42 -5.15
N PHE A 217 -29.42 15.23 -4.15
CA PHE A 217 -30.33 15.72 -3.12
C PHE A 217 -31.49 16.56 -3.67
N ASN A 218 -31.25 17.30 -4.74
CA ASN A 218 -32.28 18.20 -5.34
C ASN A 218 -33.23 17.48 -6.30
N ARG A 219 -32.94 16.21 -6.65
CA ARG A 219 -33.73 15.41 -7.61
C ARG A 219 -34.59 14.34 -6.95
N VAL A 220 -34.57 14.21 -5.63
CA VAL A 220 -35.39 13.21 -4.93
C VAL A 220 -36.88 13.56 -5.13
N SER A 221 -37.59 12.68 -5.84
CA SER A 221 -39.04 12.80 -6.01
C SER A 221 -39.77 12.55 -4.69
N HIS A 222 -40.61 13.49 -4.24
CA HIS A 222 -41.36 13.33 -2.99
C HIS A 222 -42.35 12.15 -3.08
N GLY A 223 -43.02 11.95 -4.23
CA GLY A 223 -43.94 10.83 -4.43
C GLY A 223 -43.28 9.50 -4.18
N ILE A 224 -42.13 9.26 -4.88
CA ILE A 224 -41.35 8.03 -4.75
C ILE A 224 -40.78 7.90 -3.33
N LEU A 225 -40.34 8.99 -2.71
CA LEU A 225 -39.81 8.96 -1.33
C LEU A 225 -40.87 8.44 -0.33
N TRP A 226 -42.18 8.81 -0.51
CA TRP A 226 -43.24 8.32 0.39
C TRP A 226 -43.48 6.82 0.21
N GLU A 227 -43.40 6.31 -1.01
CA GLU A 227 -43.45 4.86 -1.28
C GLU A 227 -42.31 4.14 -0.63
N VAL A 228 -41.07 4.65 -0.80
CA VAL A 228 -39.86 4.11 -0.18
C VAL A 228 -39.99 4.04 1.34
N LEU A 229 -40.40 5.11 1.98
CA LEU A 229 -40.59 5.14 3.44
C LEU A 229 -41.66 4.13 3.90
N TRP A 230 -42.72 3.97 3.12
CA TRP A 230 -43.74 2.97 3.40
C TRP A 230 -43.22 1.55 3.27
N GLU A 231 -42.41 1.24 2.23
CA GLU A 231 -41.71 -0.05 2.05
C GLU A 231 -40.80 -0.38 3.25
N TYR A 232 -40.13 0.63 3.82
CA TYR A 232 -39.26 0.51 5.01
C TYR A 232 -40.01 0.54 6.35
N GLY A 233 -41.34 0.44 6.35
CA GLY A 233 -42.16 0.32 7.55
C GLY A 233 -42.53 1.64 8.23
N VAL A 234 -42.15 2.80 7.65
CA VAL A 234 -42.58 4.11 8.15
C VAL A 234 -44.03 4.37 7.74
N ARG A 235 -44.95 4.26 8.67
CA ARG A 235 -46.40 4.30 8.41
C ARG A 235 -47.14 5.27 9.33
N GLY A 236 -48.43 5.48 9.05
CA GLY A 236 -49.36 6.16 9.93
C GLY A 236 -48.98 7.63 10.26
N PRO A 237 -49.06 8.02 11.53
CA PRO A 237 -48.77 9.40 11.97
C PRO A 237 -47.36 9.86 11.63
N LEU A 238 -46.37 8.97 11.73
CA LEU A 238 -44.97 9.30 11.45
C LEU A 238 -44.76 9.68 9.99
N LEU A 239 -45.30 8.88 9.04
CA LEU A 239 -45.23 9.22 7.62
C LEU A 239 -45.95 10.54 7.31
N ARG A 240 -47.14 10.78 7.92
CA ARG A 240 -47.85 12.05 7.77
C ARG A 240 -47.03 13.24 8.30
N ALA A 241 -46.39 13.08 9.44
CA ALA A 241 -45.51 14.12 10.02
C ALA A 241 -44.31 14.43 9.09
N VAL A 242 -43.64 13.41 8.54
CA VAL A 242 -42.55 13.63 7.57
C VAL A 242 -43.05 14.32 6.31
N ARG A 243 -44.16 13.87 5.74
CA ARG A 243 -44.80 14.50 4.57
C ARG A 243 -45.18 15.96 4.82
N SER A 244 -45.66 16.32 6.01
CA SER A 244 -46.05 17.69 6.35
C SER A 244 -44.89 18.68 6.27
N LEU A 245 -43.65 18.24 6.50
CA LEU A 245 -42.46 19.09 6.36
C LEU A 245 -42.20 19.51 4.91
N TYR A 246 -42.62 18.67 3.94
CA TYR A 246 -42.41 18.92 2.51
C TYR A 246 -43.66 19.46 1.79
N ASN A 247 -44.84 19.12 2.27
CA ASN A 247 -46.10 19.70 1.77
C ASN A 247 -46.12 21.20 2.02
N ARG A 248 -46.35 21.99 0.98
CA ARG A 248 -46.34 23.46 1.00
C ARG A 248 -44.95 24.05 1.31
N SER A 249 -43.88 23.30 1.02
CA SER A 249 -42.52 23.80 1.16
C SER A 249 -42.28 25.00 0.23
N ARG A 250 -41.75 26.09 0.75
CA ARG A 250 -41.38 27.29 0.01
C ARG A 250 -39.96 27.70 0.34
N SER A 251 -39.27 28.33 -0.59
CA SER A 251 -37.95 28.89 -0.41
C SER A 251 -37.89 30.33 -0.88
N LEU A 252 -36.93 31.08 -0.36
CA LEU A 252 -36.52 32.39 -0.84
C LEU A 252 -35.01 32.46 -0.94
N VAL A 253 -34.49 33.31 -1.80
CA VAL A 253 -33.07 33.59 -1.93
C VAL A 253 -32.72 34.86 -1.19
N ARG A 254 -31.63 34.84 -0.40
CA ARG A 254 -31.11 36.01 0.30
C ARG A 254 -29.68 36.29 -0.16
N ILE A 255 -29.45 37.53 -0.60
CA ILE A 255 -28.13 38.05 -0.96
C ILE A 255 -27.90 39.32 -0.15
N ALA A 256 -26.93 39.27 0.75
CA ALA A 256 -26.68 40.33 1.73
C ALA A 256 -27.94 40.70 2.51
N SER A 257 -28.46 41.90 2.35
CA SER A 257 -29.72 42.40 2.98
C SER A 257 -30.96 42.19 2.12
N CYS A 258 -30.84 41.86 0.85
CA CYS A 258 -31.95 41.68 -0.09
C CYS A 258 -32.49 40.24 -0.05
N LYS A 259 -33.83 40.11 -0.14
CA LYS A 259 -34.56 38.83 -0.21
C LYS A 259 -35.41 38.81 -1.47
N SER A 260 -35.48 37.64 -2.10
CA SER A 260 -36.42 37.38 -3.19
C SER A 260 -37.83 37.13 -2.66
N ASP A 261 -38.79 37.09 -3.56
CA ASP A 261 -40.11 36.54 -3.27
C ASP A 261 -40.03 35.04 -2.97
N LEU A 262 -41.08 34.53 -2.28
CA LEU A 262 -41.23 33.13 -1.94
C LEU A 262 -41.63 32.31 -3.19
N PHE A 263 -40.94 31.20 -3.44
CA PHE A 263 -41.31 30.26 -4.49
C PHE A 263 -41.53 28.85 -3.93
N PRO A 264 -42.44 28.04 -4.53
CA PRO A 264 -42.74 26.69 -4.06
C PRO A 264 -41.60 25.73 -4.38
N VAL A 265 -41.44 24.65 -3.55
CA VAL A 265 -40.46 23.57 -3.73
C VAL A 265 -41.22 22.25 -3.78
N HIS A 266 -41.19 21.59 -4.95
CA HIS A 266 -41.95 20.36 -5.21
C HIS A 266 -41.08 19.09 -5.23
N VAL A 267 -39.77 19.23 -5.32
CA VAL A 267 -38.80 18.11 -5.41
C VAL A 267 -37.57 18.41 -4.56
N GLY A 268 -36.84 17.36 -4.22
CA GLY A 268 -35.57 17.44 -3.50
C GLY A 268 -35.72 17.45 -1.99
N LEU A 269 -34.61 17.19 -1.32
CA LEU A 269 -34.50 17.19 0.13
C LEU A 269 -33.93 18.53 0.62
N ARG A 270 -34.38 18.95 1.80
CA ARG A 270 -33.93 20.21 2.40
C ARG A 270 -32.47 20.10 2.86
N GLN A 271 -31.57 20.82 2.20
CA GLN A 271 -30.17 20.90 2.63
C GLN A 271 -30.08 21.59 3.99
N GLY A 272 -29.40 20.93 4.95
CA GLY A 272 -29.30 21.41 6.33
C GLY A 272 -30.38 20.89 7.30
N CYS A 273 -31.36 20.14 6.83
CA CYS A 273 -32.31 19.44 7.70
C CYS A 273 -31.68 18.14 8.25
N PRO A 274 -31.72 17.88 9.57
CA PRO A 274 -31.15 16.64 10.16
C PRO A 274 -31.77 15.36 9.62
N LEU A 275 -33.02 15.41 9.15
CA LEU A 275 -33.71 14.24 8.60
C LEU A 275 -33.31 13.92 7.15
N SER A 276 -32.90 14.92 6.37
CA SER A 276 -32.60 14.77 4.94
C SER A 276 -31.52 13.72 4.63
N PRO A 277 -30.41 13.59 5.37
CA PRO A 277 -29.43 12.53 5.13
C PRO A 277 -30.03 11.14 5.28
N VAL A 278 -30.86 10.90 6.28
CA VAL A 278 -31.54 9.60 6.51
C VAL A 278 -32.50 9.28 5.36
N LEU A 279 -33.32 10.23 4.96
CA LEU A 279 -34.24 10.07 3.83
C LEU A 279 -33.49 9.77 2.54
N PHE A 280 -32.35 10.42 2.32
CA PHE A 280 -31.51 10.20 1.14
C PHE A 280 -30.89 8.81 1.13
N VAL A 281 -30.34 8.35 2.26
CA VAL A 281 -29.75 7.01 2.39
C VAL A 281 -30.78 5.92 2.11
N VAL A 282 -31.99 6.02 2.69
CA VAL A 282 -33.08 5.06 2.46
C VAL A 282 -33.52 5.05 0.99
N PHE A 283 -33.60 6.23 0.37
CA PHE A 283 -33.93 6.38 -1.04
C PHE A 283 -32.87 5.72 -1.95
N MET A 284 -31.60 5.94 -1.68
CA MET A 284 -30.49 5.33 -2.42
C MET A 284 -30.37 3.83 -2.17
N ASP A 285 -30.65 3.34 -0.96
CA ASP A 285 -30.64 1.92 -0.63
C ASP A 285 -31.73 1.16 -1.43
N ARG A 286 -32.93 1.72 -1.61
CA ARG A 286 -33.96 1.14 -2.49
C ARG A 286 -33.45 1.00 -3.92
N ILE A 287 -32.82 2.03 -4.49
CA ILE A 287 -32.25 1.97 -5.85
C ILE A 287 -31.19 0.87 -5.92
N SER A 288 -30.31 0.81 -4.93
CA SER A 288 -29.29 -0.22 -4.84
C SER A 288 -29.88 -1.63 -4.81
N ARG A 289 -30.83 -1.89 -3.91
CA ARG A 289 -31.45 -3.22 -3.77
C ARG A 289 -32.17 -3.67 -5.04
N ARG A 290 -32.88 -2.77 -5.71
CA ARG A 290 -33.59 -3.08 -6.96
C ARG A 290 -32.65 -3.25 -8.15
N SER A 291 -31.48 -2.63 -8.14
CA SER A 291 -30.45 -2.79 -9.17
C SER A 291 -29.52 -3.99 -8.94
N GLN A 292 -29.62 -4.70 -7.82
CA GLN A 292 -28.81 -5.89 -7.54
C GLN A 292 -29.08 -7.01 -8.53
N GLY A 293 -28.01 -7.72 -8.92
CA GLY A 293 -28.03 -8.89 -9.77
C GLY A 293 -26.96 -9.90 -9.34
N LEU A 294 -26.70 -10.86 -10.20
CA LEU A 294 -25.72 -11.92 -9.96
C LEU A 294 -24.26 -11.47 -10.18
N GLU A 295 -24.06 -10.24 -10.67
CA GLU A 295 -22.76 -9.66 -10.91
C GLU A 295 -22.15 -9.16 -9.59
N GLY A 296 -20.84 -9.00 -9.57
CA GLY A 296 -20.08 -8.51 -8.43
C GLY A 296 -18.74 -9.21 -8.28
N VAL A 297 -17.93 -8.71 -7.39
CA VAL A 297 -16.62 -9.28 -7.05
C VAL A 297 -16.78 -10.19 -5.85
N ARG A 298 -16.24 -11.41 -5.93
CA ARG A 298 -16.24 -12.35 -4.81
C ARG A 298 -15.08 -12.08 -3.87
N PHE A 299 -15.39 -12.09 -2.57
CA PHE A 299 -14.42 -12.07 -1.48
C PHE A 299 -14.80 -13.19 -0.49
N GLY A 300 -14.14 -14.34 -0.58
CA GLY A 300 -14.57 -15.53 0.14
C GLY A 300 -16.00 -15.91 -0.27
N ASP A 301 -16.89 -16.08 0.71
CA ASP A 301 -18.30 -16.42 0.49
C ASP A 301 -19.18 -15.22 0.15
N HIS A 302 -18.62 -13.99 0.26
CA HIS A 302 -19.36 -12.75 0.02
C HIS A 302 -19.16 -12.24 -1.40
N ARG A 303 -20.24 -11.66 -1.95
CA ARG A 303 -20.21 -10.98 -3.26
C ARG A 303 -20.55 -9.52 -3.07
N ILE A 304 -19.69 -8.64 -3.60
CA ILE A 304 -19.86 -7.19 -3.55
C ILE A 304 -20.12 -6.68 -4.97
N SER A 305 -21.33 -6.19 -5.21
CA SER A 305 -21.75 -5.62 -6.50
C SER A 305 -21.71 -4.09 -6.51
N SER A 306 -21.88 -3.45 -5.35
CA SER A 306 -21.87 -2.00 -5.24
C SER A 306 -21.42 -1.53 -3.86
N MET A 307 -20.84 -0.33 -3.82
CA MET A 307 -20.57 0.43 -2.60
C MET A 307 -21.20 1.80 -2.76
N ILE A 308 -21.98 2.22 -1.76
CA ILE A 308 -22.69 3.51 -1.79
C ILE A 308 -22.34 4.30 -0.55
N PHE A 309 -21.91 5.54 -0.76
CA PHE A 309 -21.69 6.50 0.29
C PHE A 309 -22.36 7.82 -0.08
N ALA A 310 -23.55 8.06 0.46
CA ALA A 310 -24.45 9.15 0.07
C ALA A 310 -24.74 9.12 -1.45
N ASP A 311 -24.30 10.12 -2.19
CA ASP A 311 -24.42 10.22 -3.65
C ASP A 311 -23.28 9.58 -4.44
N ASP A 312 -22.17 9.25 -3.79
CA ASP A 312 -21.04 8.54 -4.41
C ASP A 312 -21.34 7.05 -4.52
N VAL A 313 -21.49 6.55 -5.74
CA VAL A 313 -21.79 5.15 -6.04
C VAL A 313 -20.64 4.52 -6.80
N VAL A 314 -20.19 3.35 -6.34
CA VAL A 314 -19.21 2.52 -7.05
C VAL A 314 -19.84 1.17 -7.36
N LEU A 315 -19.95 0.83 -8.63
CA LEU A 315 -20.36 -0.50 -9.09
C LEU A 315 -19.12 -1.36 -9.28
N LEU A 316 -19.20 -2.63 -8.92
CA LEU A 316 -18.09 -3.58 -8.93
C LEU A 316 -18.48 -4.83 -9.69
N ALA A 317 -17.58 -5.34 -10.54
CA ALA A 317 -17.76 -6.62 -11.21
C ALA A 317 -16.40 -7.29 -11.51
N SER A 318 -16.44 -8.58 -11.82
CA SER A 318 -15.26 -9.36 -12.21
C SER A 318 -14.94 -9.27 -13.71
N SER A 319 -15.87 -8.77 -14.52
CA SER A 319 -15.67 -8.56 -15.96
C SER A 319 -16.28 -7.24 -16.44
N SER A 320 -15.82 -6.75 -17.60
CA SER A 320 -16.37 -5.55 -18.24
C SER A 320 -17.84 -5.74 -18.64
N LEU A 321 -18.21 -6.95 -19.07
CA LEU A 321 -19.58 -7.28 -19.47
C LEU A 321 -20.52 -7.26 -18.25
N ASP A 322 -20.13 -7.90 -17.16
CA ASP A 322 -20.90 -7.90 -15.91
C ASP A 322 -21.05 -6.48 -15.37
N LEU A 323 -19.99 -5.67 -15.45
CA LEU A 323 -20.05 -4.27 -15.01
C LEU A 323 -21.00 -3.45 -15.90
N GLN A 324 -21.02 -3.70 -17.21
CA GLN A 324 -21.96 -3.06 -18.13
C GLN A 324 -23.41 -3.43 -17.78
N HIS A 325 -23.68 -4.71 -17.47
CA HIS A 325 -25.01 -5.16 -17.06
C HIS A 325 -25.44 -4.52 -15.74
N ALA A 326 -24.55 -4.49 -14.73
CA ALA A 326 -24.81 -3.83 -13.45
C ALA A 326 -25.11 -2.32 -13.64
N LEU A 327 -24.32 -1.65 -14.49
CA LEU A 327 -24.50 -0.24 -14.81
C LEU A 327 -25.85 0.01 -15.56
N GLY A 328 -26.21 -0.88 -16.47
CA GLY A 328 -27.49 -0.81 -17.19
C GLY A 328 -28.69 -0.92 -16.25
N ARG A 329 -28.69 -1.89 -15.32
CA ARG A 329 -29.76 -2.03 -14.31
C ARG A 329 -29.80 -0.84 -13.35
N PHE A 330 -28.65 -0.42 -12.84
CA PHE A 330 -28.60 0.77 -11.98
C PHE A 330 -29.10 2.00 -12.70
N ALA A 331 -28.77 2.19 -13.98
CA ALA A 331 -29.24 3.26 -14.81
C ALA A 331 -30.76 3.22 -15.04
N ALA A 332 -31.35 2.05 -15.20
CA ALA A 332 -32.80 1.86 -15.34
C ALA A 332 -33.55 2.22 -14.05
N GLU A 333 -33.16 1.65 -12.90
CA GLU A 333 -33.80 1.90 -11.61
C GLU A 333 -33.72 3.36 -11.19
N ARG A 334 -32.55 4.00 -11.37
CA ARG A 334 -32.43 5.44 -11.07
C ARG A 334 -33.27 6.32 -11.99
N LYS A 335 -33.47 5.93 -13.26
CA LYS A 335 -34.34 6.66 -14.19
C LYS A 335 -35.79 6.64 -13.69
N VAL A 336 -36.26 5.48 -13.22
CA VAL A 336 -37.57 5.32 -12.56
C VAL A 336 -37.64 6.22 -11.33
N ALA A 337 -36.55 6.33 -10.56
CA ALA A 337 -36.45 7.17 -9.37
C ALA A 337 -36.27 8.68 -9.68
N GLY A 338 -36.25 9.10 -10.95
CA GLY A 338 -36.10 10.53 -11.35
C GLY A 338 -34.66 11.05 -11.25
N MET A 339 -33.68 10.19 -10.99
CA MET A 339 -32.28 10.57 -10.89
C MET A 339 -31.57 10.59 -12.24
N ARG A 340 -30.51 11.39 -12.39
CA ARG A 340 -29.67 11.43 -13.61
C ARG A 340 -28.22 11.13 -13.29
N VAL A 341 -27.54 10.35 -14.14
CA VAL A 341 -26.06 10.17 -14.09
C VAL A 341 -25.41 11.31 -14.83
N SER A 342 -24.35 11.84 -14.28
CA SER A 342 -23.43 12.72 -14.99
C SER A 342 -22.41 11.86 -15.73
N THR A 343 -22.61 11.65 -17.04
CA THR A 343 -21.69 10.88 -17.89
C THR A 343 -20.31 11.51 -17.95
N SER A 344 -20.25 12.85 -17.93
CA SER A 344 -19.00 13.62 -17.97
C SER A 344 -18.16 13.53 -16.68
N LYS A 345 -18.75 13.06 -15.57
CA LYS A 345 -18.05 12.88 -14.27
C LYS A 345 -17.97 11.44 -13.82
N SER A 346 -18.73 10.56 -14.47
CA SER A 346 -18.67 9.13 -14.21
C SER A 346 -17.51 8.52 -14.96
N GLU A 347 -16.73 7.67 -14.29
CA GLU A 347 -15.48 7.13 -14.82
C GLU A 347 -15.39 5.62 -14.56
N ALA A 348 -14.75 4.91 -15.49
CA ALA A 348 -14.44 3.48 -15.34
C ALA A 348 -12.98 3.29 -14.94
N MET A 349 -12.70 2.32 -14.09
CA MET A 349 -11.34 1.93 -13.73
C MET A 349 -11.26 0.41 -13.57
N VAL A 350 -10.15 -0.18 -14.01
CA VAL A 350 -9.88 -1.60 -13.78
C VAL A 350 -8.67 -1.74 -12.87
N LEU A 351 -8.86 -2.40 -11.73
CA LEU A 351 -7.76 -2.78 -10.84
C LEU A 351 -7.11 -4.05 -11.39
N ASP A 352 -6.01 -3.87 -12.11
CA ASP A 352 -5.15 -4.94 -12.59
C ASP A 352 -3.70 -4.45 -12.68
N ARG A 353 -2.77 -5.41 -12.75
CA ARG A 353 -1.35 -5.13 -13.04
C ARG A 353 -1.10 -4.81 -14.51
N LYS A 354 -1.96 -5.31 -15.39
CA LYS A 354 -1.95 -5.05 -16.83
C LYS A 354 -3.03 -4.03 -17.15
N LYS A 355 -2.77 -3.20 -18.15
CA LYS A 355 -3.81 -2.33 -18.68
C LYS A 355 -4.85 -3.17 -19.41
N VAL A 356 -6.04 -3.25 -18.83
CA VAL A 356 -7.21 -3.94 -19.40
C VAL A 356 -8.18 -2.89 -19.87
N ALA A 357 -8.62 -3.00 -21.13
CA ALA A 357 -9.64 -2.09 -21.67
C ALA A 357 -11.01 -2.43 -21.07
N CYS A 358 -11.74 -1.40 -20.69
CA CYS A 358 -13.09 -1.49 -20.14
C CYS A 358 -13.95 -0.39 -20.75
N THR A 359 -14.73 -0.71 -21.78
CA THR A 359 -15.62 0.25 -22.42
C THR A 359 -17.00 0.10 -21.81
N LEU A 360 -17.49 1.14 -21.14
CA LEU A 360 -18.83 1.22 -20.55
C LEU A 360 -19.65 2.32 -21.22
N GLN A 361 -20.96 2.10 -21.34
CA GLN A 361 -21.88 3.05 -21.95
C GLN A 361 -23.12 3.28 -21.08
N VAL A 362 -23.56 4.54 -21.02
CA VAL A 362 -24.81 4.93 -20.36
C VAL A 362 -25.57 5.86 -21.29
N GLY A 363 -26.78 5.46 -21.70
CA GLY A 363 -27.63 6.28 -22.58
C GLY A 363 -27.02 6.55 -23.96
N GLY A 364 -26.14 5.67 -24.46
CA GLY A 364 -25.41 5.82 -25.73
C GLY A 364 -24.09 6.58 -25.63
N GLU A 365 -23.74 7.15 -24.49
CA GLU A 365 -22.48 7.85 -24.24
C GLU A 365 -21.46 6.90 -23.60
N VAL A 366 -20.21 6.91 -24.11
CA VAL A 366 -19.10 6.11 -23.58
C VAL A 366 -18.50 6.82 -22.38
N LEU A 367 -18.36 6.09 -21.25
CA LEU A 367 -17.68 6.60 -20.07
C LEU A 367 -16.16 6.54 -20.24
N PRO A 368 -15.42 7.58 -19.79
CA PRO A 368 -13.96 7.57 -19.84
C PRO A 368 -13.39 6.50 -18.89
N GLN A 369 -12.38 5.77 -19.38
CA GLN A 369 -11.58 4.88 -18.55
C GLN A 369 -10.37 5.63 -18.01
N VAL A 370 -10.15 5.56 -16.70
CA VAL A 370 -9.09 6.28 -16.00
C VAL A 370 -8.12 5.33 -15.29
N GLU A 371 -6.88 5.78 -15.12
CA GLU A 371 -5.85 5.05 -14.35
C GLU A 371 -5.83 5.44 -12.88
N GLU A 372 -6.43 6.56 -12.52
CA GLU A 372 -6.54 7.07 -11.16
C GLU A 372 -7.90 7.71 -10.92
N PHE A 373 -8.47 7.46 -9.75
CA PHE A 373 -9.75 8.05 -9.33
C PHE A 373 -9.69 8.50 -7.88
N LYS A 374 -10.25 9.68 -7.61
CA LYS A 374 -10.32 10.23 -6.26
C LYS A 374 -11.67 9.89 -5.62
N TYR A 375 -11.70 8.87 -4.76
CA TYR A 375 -12.89 8.44 -4.03
C TYR A 375 -12.80 8.81 -2.56
N LEU A 376 -13.81 9.47 -2.03
CA LEU A 376 -13.87 9.95 -0.62
C LEU A 376 -12.61 10.68 -0.15
N GLY A 377 -12.01 11.45 -1.05
CA GLY A 377 -10.81 12.24 -0.75
C GLY A 377 -9.48 11.47 -0.82
N VAL A 378 -9.48 10.17 -1.07
CA VAL A 378 -8.29 9.32 -1.28
C VAL A 378 -8.12 9.03 -2.77
N LEU A 379 -6.89 9.08 -3.27
CA LEU A 379 -6.57 8.75 -4.67
C LEU A 379 -6.28 7.26 -4.78
N PHE A 380 -7.11 6.56 -5.55
CA PHE A 380 -6.92 5.15 -5.91
C PHE A 380 -6.29 5.04 -7.29
N MET A 381 -5.40 4.07 -7.44
CA MET A 381 -4.68 3.79 -8.69
C MET A 381 -5.12 2.45 -9.25
N SER A 382 -5.19 2.34 -10.57
CA SER A 382 -5.51 1.08 -11.28
C SER A 382 -4.54 -0.06 -10.98
N ASP A 383 -3.31 0.25 -10.55
CA ASP A 383 -2.32 -0.73 -10.13
C ASP A 383 -2.42 -1.12 -8.65
N GLY A 384 -3.37 -0.55 -7.89
CA GLY A 384 -3.59 -0.79 -6.46
C GLY A 384 -2.48 -0.28 -5.55
N ARG A 385 -1.63 0.67 -5.99
CA ARG A 385 -0.58 1.29 -5.17
C ARG A 385 -1.07 2.57 -4.53
N MET A 386 -0.55 2.86 -3.34
CA MET A 386 -0.85 4.09 -2.62
C MET A 386 0.28 5.16 -2.74
N ASP A 387 1.33 4.88 -3.51
CA ASP A 387 2.50 5.78 -3.59
C ASP A 387 2.10 7.19 -4.06
N ARG A 388 1.24 7.31 -5.10
CA ARG A 388 0.78 8.62 -5.61
C ARG A 388 -0.14 9.36 -4.64
N GLU A 389 -0.97 8.63 -3.88
CA GLU A 389 -1.77 9.24 -2.82
C GLU A 389 -0.87 9.81 -1.74
N ILE A 390 0.14 9.05 -1.31
CA ILE A 390 1.11 9.51 -0.31
C ILE A 390 1.84 10.75 -0.83
N ASP A 391 2.35 10.74 -2.07
CA ASP A 391 3.00 11.90 -2.69
C ASP A 391 2.07 13.13 -2.76
N ARG A 392 0.79 12.90 -3.08
CA ARG A 392 -0.23 13.95 -3.09
C ARG A 392 -0.44 14.57 -1.71
N ARG A 393 -0.43 13.77 -0.64
CA ARG A 393 -0.55 14.27 0.75
C ARG A 393 0.65 15.10 1.15
N PHE A 394 1.86 14.67 0.77
CA PHE A 394 3.07 15.47 0.98
C PHE A 394 2.99 16.81 0.23
N GLY A 395 2.54 16.79 -1.02
CA GLY A 395 2.30 17.99 -1.81
C GLY A 395 1.30 18.95 -1.16
N ALA A 396 0.17 18.42 -0.67
CA ALA A 396 -0.85 19.19 0.04
C ALA A 396 -0.33 19.79 1.36
N ALA A 397 0.36 19.01 2.17
CA ALA A 397 0.98 19.49 3.41
C ALA A 397 2.06 20.56 3.13
N ALA A 398 2.86 20.39 2.08
CA ALA A 398 3.83 21.39 1.65
C ALA A 398 3.14 22.68 1.16
N ALA A 399 1.98 22.59 0.49
CA ALA A 399 1.19 23.75 0.09
C ALA A 399 0.63 24.51 1.31
N VAL A 400 0.07 23.78 2.28
CA VAL A 400 -0.37 24.34 3.56
C VAL A 400 0.78 25.06 4.26
N MET A 401 1.95 24.41 4.31
CA MET A 401 3.14 25.00 4.91
C MET A 401 3.54 26.32 4.22
N ARG A 402 3.55 26.34 2.88
CA ARG A 402 3.89 27.57 2.11
C ARG A 402 2.89 28.69 2.35
N SER A 403 1.59 28.38 2.38
CA SER A 403 0.53 29.37 2.61
C SER A 403 0.61 30.01 4.00
N MET A 404 0.99 29.21 5.01
CA MET A 404 1.11 29.66 6.40
C MET A 404 2.51 30.20 6.75
N TYR A 405 3.49 30.10 5.84
CA TYR A 405 4.88 30.41 6.16
C TYR A 405 5.06 31.84 6.68
N ARG A 406 4.57 32.84 5.92
CA ARG A 406 4.71 34.28 6.27
C ARG A 406 3.76 34.70 7.39
N SER A 407 2.56 34.12 7.45
CA SER A 407 1.50 34.53 8.37
C SER A 407 1.60 33.89 9.76
N VAL A 408 2.20 32.70 9.86
CA VAL A 408 2.21 31.91 11.09
C VAL A 408 3.62 31.46 11.47
N VAL A 409 4.30 30.75 10.57
CA VAL A 409 5.49 29.97 10.93
C VAL A 409 6.67 30.87 11.31
N VAL A 410 6.90 31.96 10.54
CA VAL A 410 8.03 32.90 10.74
C VAL A 410 7.68 34.02 11.71
N LYS A 411 6.41 34.28 11.98
CA LYS A 411 6.00 35.37 12.89
C LYS A 411 6.52 35.12 14.31
N LYS A 412 7.37 36.05 14.80
CA LYS A 412 7.93 35.98 16.16
C LYS A 412 6.90 36.30 17.24
N GLU A 413 5.87 37.05 16.92
CA GLU A 413 4.77 37.47 17.80
C GLU A 413 3.85 36.31 18.19
N LEU A 414 3.78 35.26 17.35
CA LEU A 414 2.99 34.08 17.66
C LEU A 414 3.78 33.14 18.60
N SER A 415 3.13 32.77 19.71
CA SER A 415 3.71 31.83 20.65
C SER A 415 3.94 30.45 20.02
N ARG A 416 4.95 29.71 20.50
CA ARG A 416 5.20 28.33 20.07
C ARG A 416 3.95 27.45 20.22
N LYS A 417 3.19 27.63 21.31
CA LYS A 417 1.96 26.89 21.58
C LYS A 417 0.89 27.12 20.51
N ALA A 418 0.68 28.36 20.07
CA ALA A 418 -0.24 28.68 18.98
C ALA A 418 0.18 28.05 17.65
N LYS A 419 1.48 28.09 17.32
CA LYS A 419 2.03 27.44 16.12
C LYS A 419 1.83 25.93 16.15
N LEU A 420 2.01 25.28 17.30
CA LEU A 420 1.79 23.83 17.48
C LEU A 420 0.30 23.46 17.41
N SER A 421 -0.61 24.30 17.88
CA SER A 421 -2.05 24.08 17.69
C SER A 421 -2.42 24.05 16.20
N ILE A 422 -1.85 24.94 15.39
CA ILE A 422 -2.04 24.97 13.94
C ILE A 422 -1.40 23.73 13.28
N TYR A 423 -0.23 23.33 13.74
CA TYR A 423 0.41 22.09 13.30
C TYR A 423 -0.51 20.88 13.51
N GLN A 424 -1.04 20.72 14.72
CA GLN A 424 -1.92 19.59 15.09
C GLN A 424 -3.28 19.63 14.40
N SER A 425 -3.88 20.83 14.22
CA SER A 425 -5.25 20.97 13.71
C SER A 425 -5.32 21.01 12.17
N ILE A 426 -4.28 21.44 11.48
CA ILE A 426 -4.30 21.64 10.02
C ILE A 426 -3.23 20.80 9.32
N TYR A 427 -1.97 20.91 9.74
CA TYR A 427 -0.86 20.28 9.03
C TYR A 427 -0.90 18.75 9.14
N VAL A 428 -1.02 18.23 10.36
CA VAL A 428 -1.09 16.79 10.63
C VAL A 428 -2.29 16.15 9.92
N PRO A 429 -3.55 16.61 10.08
CA PRO A 429 -4.69 15.99 9.41
C PRO A 429 -4.62 16.06 7.87
N THR A 430 -4.02 17.12 7.32
CA THR A 430 -3.82 17.22 5.86
C THR A 430 -2.83 16.15 5.37
N LEU A 431 -1.72 15.94 6.10
CA LEU A 431 -0.70 14.97 5.74
C LEU A 431 -1.18 13.52 5.95
N THR A 432 -1.89 13.26 7.03
CA THR A 432 -2.22 11.89 7.50
C THR A 432 -3.60 11.39 7.10
N TYR A 433 -4.37 12.13 6.31
CA TYR A 433 -5.70 11.66 5.91
C TYR A 433 -5.63 10.39 5.05
N GLY A 434 -6.33 9.33 5.45
CA GLY A 434 -6.32 8.02 4.78
C GLY A 434 -5.07 7.17 5.08
N HIS A 435 -4.27 7.56 6.10
CA HIS A 435 -3.06 6.84 6.48
C HIS A 435 -3.33 5.43 7.00
N GLU A 436 -4.56 5.13 7.37
CA GLU A 436 -4.99 3.81 7.83
C GLU A 436 -4.72 2.74 6.76
N LEU A 437 -4.78 3.12 5.48
CA LEU A 437 -4.57 2.22 4.34
C LEU A 437 -3.09 2.12 3.91
N TRP A 438 -2.20 2.93 4.48
CA TRP A 438 -0.81 2.97 4.02
C TRP A 438 0.01 1.79 4.52
N VAL A 439 0.78 1.19 3.63
CA VAL A 439 1.83 0.24 3.98
C VAL A 439 3.15 1.00 4.13
N MET A 440 3.60 1.17 5.37
CA MET A 440 4.76 2.00 5.70
C MET A 440 6.07 1.27 5.39
N ASN A 441 6.72 1.61 4.28
CA ASN A 441 8.09 1.22 3.99
C ASN A 441 9.09 2.27 4.51
N GLU A 442 10.39 1.96 4.51
CA GLU A 442 11.45 2.86 5.01
C GLU A 442 11.47 4.22 4.27
N ARG A 443 11.14 4.24 2.98
CA ARG A 443 11.05 5.47 2.19
C ARG A 443 9.94 6.38 2.69
N VAL A 444 8.75 5.83 2.87
CA VAL A 444 7.58 6.57 3.37
C VAL A 444 7.82 7.08 4.79
N ARG A 445 8.40 6.24 5.67
CA ARG A 445 8.79 6.63 7.04
C ARG A 445 9.75 7.83 7.04
N SER A 446 10.79 7.76 6.21
CA SER A 446 11.77 8.85 6.08
C SER A 446 11.11 10.15 5.58
N TRP A 447 10.17 10.06 4.64
CA TRP A 447 9.45 11.22 4.13
C TRP A 447 8.54 11.87 5.17
N ILE A 448 7.79 11.07 5.92
CA ILE A 448 6.95 11.56 7.03
C ILE A 448 7.81 12.30 8.04
N GLN A 449 8.93 11.71 8.47
CA GLN A 449 9.85 12.35 9.40
C GLN A 449 10.43 13.65 8.84
N ALA A 450 10.80 13.67 7.56
CA ALA A 450 11.30 14.88 6.90
C ALA A 450 10.24 15.99 6.83
N ALA A 451 8.98 15.64 6.51
CA ALA A 451 7.87 16.58 6.46
C ALA A 451 7.55 17.15 7.85
N GLU A 452 7.48 16.30 8.87
CA GLU A 452 7.31 16.70 10.26
C GLU A 452 8.40 17.66 10.70
N MET A 453 9.66 17.29 10.51
CA MET A 453 10.81 18.08 10.93
C MET A 453 10.95 19.39 10.14
N SER A 454 10.45 19.43 8.91
CA SER A 454 10.35 20.67 8.13
C SER A 454 9.49 21.73 8.82
N PHE A 455 8.42 21.33 9.51
CA PHE A 455 7.59 22.25 10.29
C PHE A 455 8.18 22.53 11.67
N LEU A 456 8.48 21.49 12.43
CA LEU A 456 8.87 21.60 13.85
C LEU A 456 10.20 22.38 14.05
N ARG A 457 11.20 22.19 13.19
CA ARG A 457 12.44 22.95 13.27
C ARG A 457 12.22 24.45 13.12
N ARG A 458 11.32 24.86 12.21
CA ARG A 458 10.98 26.27 12.03
C ARG A 458 10.24 26.86 13.24
N VAL A 459 9.36 26.09 13.87
CA VAL A 459 8.71 26.50 15.12
C VAL A 459 9.71 26.64 16.26
N ALA A 460 10.71 25.76 16.32
CA ALA A 460 11.80 25.83 17.28
C ALA A 460 12.85 26.91 16.99
N GLY A 461 12.74 27.58 15.82
CA GLY A 461 13.74 28.56 15.35
C GLY A 461 15.08 27.91 14.95
N ARG A 462 15.04 26.65 14.54
CA ARG A 462 16.24 25.84 14.18
C ARG A 462 16.34 25.61 12.70
N SER A 463 17.58 25.54 12.22
CA SER A 463 17.93 25.18 10.85
C SER A 463 18.51 23.76 10.77
N LEU A 464 18.69 23.23 9.57
CA LEU A 464 19.42 21.96 9.36
C LEU A 464 20.91 22.08 9.74
N ARG A 465 21.47 23.30 9.73
CA ARG A 465 22.87 23.56 10.09
C ARG A 465 23.15 23.34 11.57
N ASP A 466 22.14 23.50 12.43
CA ASP A 466 22.28 23.33 13.88
C ASP A 466 22.47 21.86 14.31
N ARG A 467 22.34 20.90 13.39
CA ARG A 467 22.57 19.45 13.58
C ARG A 467 21.85 18.83 14.79
N VAL A 468 20.75 19.45 15.22
CA VAL A 468 19.97 18.94 16.35
C VAL A 468 19.16 17.71 15.93
N ARG A 469 19.19 16.65 16.75
CA ARG A 469 18.43 15.42 16.49
C ARG A 469 16.93 15.69 16.47
N SER A 470 16.21 14.99 15.59
CA SER A 470 14.75 15.11 15.47
C SER A 470 14.03 14.87 16.80
N SER A 471 14.43 13.83 17.52
CA SER A 471 13.88 13.47 18.84
C SER A 471 14.07 14.57 19.88
N ALA A 472 15.20 15.29 19.86
CA ALA A 472 15.45 16.41 20.76
C ALA A 472 14.52 17.60 20.46
N THR A 473 14.29 17.90 19.17
CA THR A 473 13.35 18.95 18.77
C THR A 473 11.90 18.60 19.13
N GLN A 474 11.49 17.35 18.92
CA GLN A 474 10.15 16.86 19.31
C GLN A 474 9.95 16.94 20.83
N LYS A 475 10.95 16.49 21.61
CA LYS A 475 10.92 16.54 23.10
C LYS A 475 10.85 17.98 23.62
N GLU A 476 11.66 18.91 23.07
CA GLU A 476 11.63 20.33 23.43
C GLU A 476 10.27 20.98 23.18
N LEU A 477 9.63 20.62 22.06
CA LEU A 477 8.33 21.16 21.67
C LEU A 477 7.15 20.42 22.33
N GLY A 478 7.39 19.32 23.05
CA GLY A 478 6.34 18.49 23.64
C GLY A 478 5.42 17.84 22.60
N VAL A 479 5.97 17.48 21.43
CA VAL A 479 5.19 16.92 20.30
C VAL A 479 5.50 15.44 20.18
N GLU A 480 4.44 14.64 20.11
CA GLU A 480 4.55 13.22 19.80
C GLU A 480 5.06 13.02 18.35
N PRO A 481 5.99 12.05 18.11
CA PRO A 481 6.44 11.74 16.76
C PRO A 481 5.27 11.39 15.82
N LEU A 482 5.22 12.01 14.65
CA LEU A 482 4.13 11.80 13.69
C LEU A 482 4.02 10.35 13.20
N LEU A 483 5.15 9.65 13.12
CA LEU A 483 5.16 8.21 12.81
C LEU A 483 4.39 7.40 13.84
N LEU A 484 4.57 7.69 15.13
CA LEU A 484 3.86 7.01 16.21
C LEU A 484 2.36 7.32 16.17
N HIS A 485 2.00 8.56 15.86
CA HIS A 485 0.61 8.98 15.65
C HIS A 485 -0.07 8.16 14.52
N ILE A 486 0.62 7.99 13.39
CA ILE A 486 0.14 7.21 12.24
C ILE A 486 0.00 5.73 12.63
N GLU A 487 1.04 5.13 13.21
CA GLU A 487 1.05 3.72 13.61
C GLU A 487 -0.05 3.41 14.64
N ARG A 488 -0.25 4.30 15.61
CA ARG A 488 -1.36 4.20 16.56
C ARG A 488 -2.73 4.32 15.87
N GLY A 489 -2.87 5.20 14.88
CA GLY A 489 -4.09 5.32 14.08
C GLY A 489 -4.40 4.04 13.30
N GLN A 490 -3.39 3.44 12.68
CA GLN A 490 -3.51 2.17 11.97
C GLN A 490 -3.90 1.01 12.88
N LEU A 491 -3.25 0.88 14.05
CA LEU A 491 -3.61 -0.14 15.04
C LEU A 491 -5.00 0.08 15.64
N ARG A 492 -5.42 1.34 15.81
CA ARG A 492 -6.80 1.67 16.23
C ARG A 492 -7.81 1.21 15.20
N TRP A 493 -7.53 1.41 13.91
CA TRP A 493 -8.35 0.93 12.81
C TRP A 493 -8.42 -0.60 12.78
N LEU A 494 -7.30 -1.29 12.97
CA LEU A 494 -7.26 -2.75 13.10
C LEU A 494 -8.22 -3.27 14.18
N GLY A 495 -8.12 -2.74 15.40
CA GLY A 495 -9.03 -3.12 16.47
C GLY A 495 -10.50 -2.77 16.18
N HIS A 496 -10.76 -1.72 15.37
CA HIS A 496 -12.11 -1.44 14.90
C HIS A 496 -12.62 -2.50 13.92
N LEU A 497 -11.80 -2.98 13.00
CA LEU A 497 -12.14 -4.05 12.06
C LEU A 497 -12.53 -5.35 12.77
N PHE A 498 -11.76 -5.76 13.78
CA PHE A 498 -12.08 -6.98 14.56
C PHE A 498 -13.36 -6.85 15.40
N ARG A 499 -13.70 -5.66 15.87
CA ARG A 499 -14.94 -5.39 16.63
C ARG A 499 -16.15 -5.09 15.77
N MET A 500 -16.04 -5.16 14.45
CA MET A 500 -17.22 -4.94 13.60
C MET A 500 -18.23 -6.07 13.77
N PRO A 501 -19.54 -5.76 13.86
CA PRO A 501 -20.56 -6.80 13.88
C PRO A 501 -20.48 -7.68 12.62
N PRO A 502 -20.84 -8.97 12.73
CA PRO A 502 -20.99 -9.84 11.56
C PRO A 502 -21.91 -9.22 10.51
N GLY A 503 -21.62 -9.41 9.22
CA GLY A 503 -22.35 -8.80 8.12
C GLY A 503 -21.89 -7.40 7.74
N ARG A 504 -20.88 -6.86 8.43
CA ARG A 504 -20.26 -5.56 8.06
C ARG A 504 -19.10 -5.78 7.11
N LEU A 505 -19.28 -5.30 5.89
CA LEU A 505 -18.39 -5.51 4.74
C LEU A 505 -16.89 -5.28 5.02
N PRO A 506 -16.44 -4.20 5.69
CA PRO A 506 -15.00 -4.03 5.93
C PRO A 506 -14.39 -5.10 6.82
N GLY A 507 -15.13 -5.59 7.84
CA GLY A 507 -14.69 -6.69 8.70
C GLY A 507 -14.61 -8.00 7.92
N GLU A 508 -15.62 -8.32 7.13
CA GLU A 508 -15.68 -9.54 6.29
C GLU A 508 -14.57 -9.56 5.24
N VAL A 509 -14.34 -8.44 4.53
CA VAL A 509 -13.24 -8.32 3.57
C VAL A 509 -11.88 -8.47 4.25
N PHE A 510 -11.71 -7.97 5.47
CA PHE A 510 -10.48 -8.11 6.23
C PHE A 510 -10.22 -9.56 6.65
N GLN A 511 -11.27 -10.30 7.05
CA GLN A 511 -11.19 -11.70 7.45
C GLN A 511 -11.11 -12.65 6.26
N ALA A 512 -11.63 -12.25 5.10
CA ALA A 512 -11.63 -13.06 3.90
C ALA A 512 -10.20 -13.45 3.47
N CYS A 513 -10.01 -14.75 3.23
CA CYS A 513 -8.79 -15.24 2.60
C CYS A 513 -8.90 -15.04 1.08
N PRO A 514 -7.93 -14.37 0.45
CA PRO A 514 -7.97 -14.23 -1.00
C PRO A 514 -7.81 -15.60 -1.66
N THR A 515 -8.75 -15.92 -2.52
CA THR A 515 -8.73 -17.13 -3.36
C THR A 515 -8.09 -16.79 -4.70
N GLY A 516 -7.14 -17.62 -5.21
CA GLY A 516 -6.54 -17.46 -6.53
C GLY A 516 -5.01 -17.44 -6.62
N LYS A 517 -4.48 -17.52 -7.85
CA LYS A 517 -3.02 -17.66 -8.11
C LYS A 517 -2.25 -16.39 -7.76
N ARG A 518 -1.22 -16.55 -6.94
CA ARG A 518 -0.31 -15.46 -6.58
C ARG A 518 0.48 -14.99 -7.81
N PRO A 519 0.51 -13.69 -8.12
CA PRO A 519 1.24 -13.21 -9.29
C PRO A 519 2.74 -13.48 -9.18
N ARG A 520 3.41 -13.71 -10.32
CA ARG A 520 4.87 -13.93 -10.39
C ARG A 520 5.66 -12.72 -9.88
N GLY A 521 6.77 -12.97 -9.17
CA GLY A 521 7.70 -11.97 -8.66
C GLY A 521 7.63 -11.82 -7.12
N ARG A 522 8.44 -10.88 -6.55
CA ARG A 522 8.42 -10.61 -5.10
C ARG A 522 7.03 -10.10 -4.70
N PRO A 523 6.32 -10.79 -3.80
CA PRO A 523 4.98 -10.40 -3.40
C PRO A 523 5.00 -9.02 -2.74
N ARG A 524 3.97 -8.22 -3.04
CA ARG A 524 3.74 -6.97 -2.30
C ARG A 524 3.38 -7.33 -0.87
N THR A 525 3.83 -6.52 0.08
CA THR A 525 3.39 -6.64 1.47
C THR A 525 1.90 -6.31 1.52
N ARG A 526 1.06 -7.24 1.93
CA ARG A 526 -0.36 -6.97 2.15
C ARG A 526 -0.52 -6.08 3.37
N TRP A 527 -1.57 -5.29 3.40
CA TRP A 527 -1.87 -4.44 4.54
C TRP A 527 -2.07 -5.28 5.82
N ARG A 528 -2.77 -6.42 5.73
CA ARG A 528 -2.95 -7.36 6.84
C ARG A 528 -1.62 -7.85 7.41
N ASP A 529 -0.70 -8.31 6.55
CA ASP A 529 0.62 -8.81 6.98
C ASP A 529 1.49 -7.69 7.58
N TYR A 530 1.34 -6.47 7.04
CA TYR A 530 2.04 -5.29 7.55
C TYR A 530 1.53 -4.91 8.94
N ILE A 531 0.20 -4.82 9.12
CA ILE A 531 -0.39 -4.34 10.36
C ILE A 531 -0.28 -5.36 11.50
N SER A 532 -0.37 -6.67 11.20
CA SER A 532 -0.13 -7.73 12.19
C SER A 532 1.31 -7.70 12.70
N ARG A 533 2.28 -7.51 11.80
CA ARG A 533 3.69 -7.33 12.19
C ARG A 533 3.89 -6.05 13.02
N LEU A 534 3.20 -4.97 12.66
CA LEU A 534 3.24 -3.72 13.42
C LEU A 534 2.73 -3.92 14.85
N ALA A 535 1.63 -4.67 15.02
CA ALA A 535 1.09 -5.03 16.34
C ALA A 535 2.09 -5.86 17.15
N TRP A 536 2.71 -6.87 16.54
CA TRP A 536 3.76 -7.66 17.17
C TRP A 536 4.96 -6.81 17.60
N GLU A 537 5.49 -5.98 16.70
CA GLU A 537 6.67 -5.13 16.96
C GLU A 537 6.44 -4.10 18.09
N HIS A 538 5.22 -3.61 18.26
CA HIS A 538 4.91 -2.52 19.19
C HIS A 538 4.21 -2.99 20.46
N LEU A 539 3.32 -3.95 20.36
CA LEU A 539 2.46 -4.38 21.47
C LEU A 539 2.90 -5.74 22.06
N GLY A 540 3.75 -6.49 21.34
CA GLY A 540 4.14 -7.84 21.71
C GLY A 540 2.98 -8.86 21.63
N VAL A 541 1.90 -8.51 20.89
CA VAL A 541 0.74 -9.39 20.69
C VAL A 541 0.97 -10.24 19.44
N PRO A 542 1.04 -11.57 19.57
CA PRO A 542 1.24 -12.45 18.44
C PRO A 542 0.03 -12.43 17.50
N PRO A 543 0.22 -12.69 16.19
CA PRO A 543 -0.85 -12.64 15.19
C PRO A 543 -2.06 -13.52 15.54
N GLU A 544 -1.83 -14.65 16.22
CA GLU A 544 -2.84 -15.63 16.63
C GLU A 544 -3.76 -15.09 17.73
N GLU A 545 -3.22 -14.28 18.64
CA GLU A 545 -3.96 -13.69 19.78
C GLU A 545 -4.51 -12.29 19.45
N LEU A 546 -4.15 -11.76 18.28
CA LEU A 546 -4.45 -10.37 17.91
C LEU A 546 -5.95 -10.08 17.84
N GLU A 547 -6.74 -11.05 17.37
CA GLU A 547 -8.19 -10.96 17.32
C GLU A 547 -8.78 -10.93 18.73
N GLU A 548 -8.42 -11.86 19.58
CA GLU A 548 -8.91 -11.98 20.96
C GLU A 548 -8.63 -10.72 21.77
N VAL A 549 -7.37 -10.25 21.78
CA VAL A 549 -6.95 -9.04 22.52
C VAL A 549 -7.62 -7.78 21.97
N SER A 550 -7.87 -7.72 20.66
CA SER A 550 -8.42 -6.51 20.02
C SER A 550 -9.94 -6.39 20.17
N VAL A 551 -10.67 -7.48 20.46
CA VAL A 551 -12.12 -7.49 20.70
C VAL A 551 -12.44 -6.70 21.97
N GLU A 552 -11.61 -6.80 23.01
CA GLU A 552 -11.78 -6.01 24.25
C GLU A 552 -11.33 -4.57 24.03
N ARG A 553 -12.28 -3.67 23.81
CA ARG A 553 -12.02 -2.27 23.48
C ARG A 553 -11.15 -1.53 24.50
N GLU A 554 -11.35 -1.78 25.80
CA GLU A 554 -10.63 -1.09 26.88
C GLU A 554 -9.18 -1.58 26.98
N VAL A 555 -8.97 -2.89 26.87
CA VAL A 555 -7.65 -3.52 26.84
C VAL A 555 -6.87 -3.00 25.64
N TRP A 556 -7.46 -3.06 24.44
CA TRP A 556 -6.84 -2.55 23.22
C TRP A 556 -6.49 -1.06 23.31
N ALA A 557 -7.41 -0.24 23.82
CA ALA A 557 -7.16 1.19 24.00
C ALA A 557 -6.03 1.47 25.02
N SER A 558 -5.91 0.66 26.07
CA SER A 558 -4.85 0.77 27.06
C SER A 558 -3.49 0.40 26.48
N LEU A 559 -3.40 -0.69 25.72
CA LEU A 559 -2.20 -1.09 25.00
C LEU A 559 -1.73 0.01 24.02
N LEU A 560 -2.67 0.61 23.27
CA LEU A 560 -2.35 1.70 22.35
C LEU A 560 -1.88 2.99 23.04
N ARG A 561 -2.25 3.23 24.29
CA ARG A 561 -1.73 4.36 25.07
C ARG A 561 -0.29 4.14 25.55
N LEU A 562 0.06 2.88 25.80
CA LEU A 562 1.39 2.47 26.28
C LEU A 562 2.41 2.34 25.15
N LEU A 563 2.03 2.53 23.88
CA LEU A 563 2.93 2.45 22.74
C LEU A 563 4.19 3.31 22.96
N PRO A 564 5.36 2.70 23.19
CA PRO A 564 6.60 3.44 23.30
C PRO A 564 7.04 3.95 21.92
N PRO A 565 7.78 5.07 21.86
CA PRO A 565 8.51 5.40 20.64
C PRO A 565 9.48 4.26 20.34
N ARG A 566 9.53 3.78 19.08
CA ARG A 566 10.40 2.65 18.68
C ARG A 566 11.81 2.83 19.22
N PRO A 567 12.39 1.83 19.93
CA PRO A 567 13.81 1.84 20.20
C PRO A 567 14.53 1.68 18.87
N GLY A 568 15.23 2.74 18.40
CA GLY A 568 16.19 2.61 17.29
C GLY A 568 15.96 3.38 16.03
N SER A 569 15.22 4.49 15.99
CA SER A 569 15.44 5.53 14.98
C SER A 569 16.65 6.39 15.39
N ARG A 570 17.82 5.76 15.42
CA ARG A 570 19.11 6.47 15.58
C ARG A 570 19.59 7.01 14.25
#